data_5fc90da4a84496ca9ed4da12ebca1e38
#
_entry.id   5fc90da4a84496ca9ed4da12ebca1e38
#
_cell.length_a   1.000
_cell.length_b   1.000
_cell.length_c   1.000
_cell.angle_alpha   90.00
_cell.angle_beta   90.00
_cell.angle_gamma   90.00
#
_symmetry.space_group_name_H-M   'P 1'
#
loop_
_entity.id
_entity.type
_entity.pdbx_description
1 polymer ?
#
loop_
_entity_poly.entity_id
_entity_poly.type
_entity_poly.pdbx_seq_one_letter_code
_entity_poly.pdbx_strand_id
1 'polypeptide(L)'
;MIKIDHISFSYGEENENTGGVRDIDLNIEDGQFVVLCGESGCGKTTVTRLINGLIPHYYEGKMTGEVWVNGAKVSEQPLYDTAAVVGSVFQNPRSQFFNVDTTSEITFGCENLGQPEKDIRERLAKTVRDFRLEKLMDRNIFHLSGGEKQKIACAGVSIMEPDVLVMDEPSSNLDAASILDLRKILAFWKSQGKTIIVSEHRLYYLRGLADRFIYLADGQVSHDYSAAEFEQLTEQQRSDMGLRTFALGRLLPPVLPQQAKTALALRNFHFAYKNEPETLHIMDCEIPTNRIVGIIGNN
;
A
#
# COMPACT_ATOMS: atom_id res chain seq x y z
N MET A 1 -12.66 -13.72 -9.27
CA MET A 1 -11.52 -14.68 -9.31
C MET A 1 -10.39 -14.14 -10.18
N ILE A 2 -9.16 -14.22 -9.69
CA ILE A 2 -7.96 -13.86 -10.47
C ILE A 2 -7.19 -15.14 -10.77
N LYS A 3 -6.80 -15.36 -12.03
CA LYS A 3 -5.92 -16.44 -12.45
C LYS A 3 -4.70 -15.86 -13.13
N ILE A 4 -3.53 -16.18 -12.65
CA ILE A 4 -2.24 -15.94 -13.30
C ILE A 4 -1.73 -17.29 -13.76
N ASP A 5 -1.61 -17.49 -15.08
CA ASP A 5 -1.34 -18.78 -15.70
C ASP A 5 0.05 -18.76 -16.34
N HIS A 6 1.03 -19.35 -15.63
CA HIS A 6 2.43 -19.49 -16.07
C HIS A 6 3.02 -18.20 -16.66
N ILE A 7 2.76 -17.05 -15.97
CA ILE A 7 3.21 -15.74 -16.45
C ILE A 7 4.70 -15.55 -16.24
N SER A 8 5.40 -15.15 -17.28
CA SER A 8 6.73 -14.58 -17.18
C SER A 8 6.73 -13.20 -17.82
N PHE A 9 7.38 -12.23 -17.17
CA PHE A 9 7.53 -10.88 -17.69
C PHE A 9 8.89 -10.31 -17.35
N SER A 10 9.56 -9.70 -18.35
CA SER A 10 10.80 -8.93 -18.16
C SER A 10 10.66 -7.53 -18.74
N TYR A 11 11.08 -6.52 -17.98
CA TYR A 11 11.17 -5.14 -18.48
C TYR A 11 12.37 -5.03 -19.45
N GLY A 12 12.23 -4.21 -20.52
CA GLY A 12 13.30 -3.96 -21.49
C GLY A 12 13.59 -5.08 -22.50
N GLU A 13 14.67 -4.94 -23.26
CA GLU A 13 15.10 -5.89 -24.28
C GLU A 13 15.97 -7.03 -23.71
N GLU A 14 16.17 -8.09 -24.49
CA GLU A 14 16.70 -9.42 -24.08
C GLU A 14 18.05 -9.46 -23.34
N ASN A 15 18.83 -8.37 -23.36
CA ASN A 15 20.20 -8.38 -22.82
C ASN A 15 20.38 -7.55 -21.54
N GLU A 16 19.32 -6.95 -21.02
CA GLU A 16 19.39 -6.18 -19.78
C GLU A 16 18.74 -6.99 -18.64
N ASN A 17 19.47 -7.17 -17.55
CA ASN A 17 18.95 -7.81 -16.33
C ASN A 17 18.02 -6.83 -15.60
N THR A 18 16.89 -6.50 -16.23
CA THR A 18 15.99 -5.40 -15.85
C THR A 18 14.92 -5.78 -14.82
N GLY A 19 15.05 -6.97 -14.22
CA GLY A 19 14.05 -7.48 -13.28
C GLY A 19 12.79 -8.01 -13.97
N GLY A 20 11.83 -8.47 -13.17
CA GLY A 20 10.57 -9.04 -13.66
C GLY A 20 10.09 -10.21 -12.82
N VAL A 21 9.30 -11.09 -13.45
CA VAL A 21 8.80 -12.32 -12.84
C VAL A 21 8.94 -13.49 -13.80
N ARG A 22 9.04 -14.70 -13.26
CA ARG A 22 9.22 -15.93 -14.03
C ARG A 22 8.28 -17.01 -13.55
N ASP A 23 7.52 -17.58 -14.48
CA ASP A 23 6.66 -18.74 -14.24
C ASP A 23 5.78 -18.61 -13.00
N ILE A 24 5.10 -17.46 -12.88
CA ILE A 24 4.12 -17.25 -11.81
C ILE A 24 2.84 -17.97 -12.17
N ASP A 25 2.43 -18.90 -11.33
CA ASP A 25 1.16 -19.60 -11.38
C ASP A 25 0.40 -19.38 -10.07
N LEU A 26 -0.72 -18.64 -10.11
CA LEU A 26 -1.50 -18.25 -8.93
C LEU A 26 -2.99 -18.19 -9.24
N ASN A 27 -3.79 -18.76 -8.35
CA ASN A 27 -5.23 -18.58 -8.34
C ASN A 27 -5.64 -17.86 -7.06
N ILE A 28 -6.42 -16.77 -7.18
CA ILE A 28 -6.94 -16.00 -6.06
C ILE A 28 -8.47 -16.02 -6.16
N GLU A 29 -9.10 -16.56 -5.13
CA GLU A 29 -10.54 -16.69 -5.07
C GLU A 29 -11.23 -15.35 -4.76
N ASP A 30 -12.50 -15.25 -5.13
CA ASP A 30 -13.31 -14.07 -4.82
C ASP A 30 -13.41 -13.87 -3.30
N GLY A 31 -13.27 -12.60 -2.87
CA GLY A 31 -13.30 -12.22 -1.46
C GLY A 31 -12.04 -12.58 -0.67
N GLN A 32 -11.02 -13.19 -1.29
CA GLN A 32 -9.78 -13.54 -0.61
C GLN A 32 -8.90 -12.31 -0.39
N PHE A 33 -8.29 -12.21 0.79
CA PHE A 33 -7.27 -11.21 1.09
C PHE A 33 -5.87 -11.83 1.01
N VAL A 34 -5.13 -11.50 -0.03
CA VAL A 34 -3.79 -12.01 -0.33
C VAL A 34 -2.74 -10.95 -0.09
N VAL A 35 -1.66 -11.34 0.57
CA VAL A 35 -0.47 -10.49 0.78
C VAL A 35 0.69 -11.05 -0.03
N LEU A 36 1.26 -10.21 -0.90
CA LEU A 36 2.51 -10.48 -1.60
C LEU A 36 3.66 -9.96 -0.74
N CYS A 37 4.55 -10.84 -0.30
CA CYS A 37 5.69 -10.49 0.54
C CYS A 37 7.01 -11.03 -0.04
N GLY A 38 8.13 -10.50 0.41
CA GLY A 38 9.47 -10.82 -0.08
C GLY A 38 10.37 -9.60 -0.09
N GLU A 39 11.63 -9.77 -0.44
CA GLU A 39 12.62 -8.69 -0.50
C GLU A 39 12.29 -7.63 -1.55
N SER A 40 12.94 -6.47 -1.47
CA SER A 40 12.82 -5.45 -2.52
C SER A 40 13.33 -5.99 -3.85
N GLY A 41 12.58 -5.73 -4.93
CA GLY A 41 12.95 -6.20 -6.27
C GLY A 41 12.56 -7.65 -6.59
N CYS A 42 11.96 -8.42 -5.67
CA CYS A 42 11.57 -9.81 -5.91
C CYS A 42 10.35 -10.00 -6.85
N GLY A 43 9.77 -8.92 -7.40
CA GLY A 43 8.68 -9.01 -8.39
C GLY A 43 7.27 -8.67 -7.89
N LYS A 44 7.08 -8.27 -6.62
CA LYS A 44 5.75 -7.92 -6.06
C LYS A 44 4.99 -6.88 -6.89
N THR A 45 5.64 -5.75 -7.17
CA THR A 45 5.08 -4.67 -8.00
C THR A 45 4.78 -5.14 -9.42
N THR A 46 5.56 -6.07 -9.98
CA THR A 46 5.30 -6.65 -11.29
C THR A 46 4.01 -7.48 -11.26
N VAL A 47 3.81 -8.29 -10.22
CA VAL A 47 2.56 -9.05 -10.06
C VAL A 47 1.35 -8.12 -9.91
N THR A 48 1.46 -7.05 -9.11
CA THR A 48 0.36 -6.08 -8.98
C THR A 48 0.04 -5.38 -10.31
N ARG A 49 1.07 -5.04 -11.11
CA ARG A 49 0.91 -4.43 -12.44
C ARG A 49 0.31 -5.38 -13.49
N LEU A 50 0.57 -6.65 -13.37
CA LEU A 50 -0.07 -7.68 -14.21
C LEU A 50 -1.57 -7.79 -13.92
N ILE A 51 -1.96 -7.77 -12.63
CA ILE A 51 -3.36 -7.89 -12.22
C ILE A 51 -4.17 -6.65 -12.61
N ASN A 52 -3.61 -5.44 -12.46
CA ASN A 52 -4.33 -4.20 -12.77
C ASN A 52 -4.21 -3.75 -14.23
N GLY A 53 -3.56 -4.54 -15.08
CA GLY A 53 -3.45 -4.29 -16.51
C GLY A 53 -2.42 -3.24 -16.92
N LEU A 54 -1.67 -2.66 -16.00
CA LEU A 54 -0.55 -1.78 -16.36
C LEU A 54 0.54 -2.53 -17.16
N ILE A 55 0.65 -3.83 -16.98
CA ILE A 55 1.33 -4.75 -17.87
C ILE A 55 0.25 -5.59 -18.56
N PRO A 56 0.20 -5.60 -19.90
CA PRO A 56 1.17 -5.06 -20.86
C PRO A 56 0.84 -3.67 -21.41
N HIS A 57 -0.22 -2.99 -20.94
CA HIS A 57 -0.77 -1.80 -21.63
C HIS A 57 0.05 -0.51 -21.44
N TYR A 58 0.78 -0.39 -20.34
CA TYR A 58 1.58 0.80 -20.02
C TYR A 58 3.08 0.48 -19.93
N TYR A 59 3.44 -0.65 -19.33
CA TYR A 59 4.82 -1.09 -19.23
C TYR A 59 5.12 -2.08 -20.35
N GLU A 60 6.04 -1.71 -21.23
CA GLU A 60 6.52 -2.54 -22.30
C GLU A 60 7.53 -3.58 -21.79
N GLY A 61 7.54 -4.77 -22.42
CA GLY A 61 8.44 -5.85 -22.08
C GLY A 61 8.04 -7.16 -22.77
N LYS A 62 8.81 -8.20 -22.49
CA LYS A 62 8.48 -9.55 -22.96
C LYS A 62 7.60 -10.26 -21.97
N MET A 63 6.42 -10.69 -22.43
CA MET A 63 5.45 -11.42 -21.62
C MET A 63 5.12 -12.76 -22.26
N THR A 64 5.07 -13.81 -21.45
CA THR A 64 4.51 -15.13 -21.81
C THR A 64 3.53 -15.54 -20.73
N GLY A 65 2.59 -16.44 -21.06
CA GLY A 65 1.51 -16.80 -20.15
C GLY A 65 0.35 -15.79 -20.18
N GLU A 66 -0.60 -15.93 -19.26
CA GLU A 66 -1.85 -15.16 -19.29
C GLU A 66 -2.30 -14.75 -17.89
N VAL A 67 -2.98 -13.59 -17.81
CA VAL A 67 -3.63 -13.11 -16.59
C VAL A 67 -5.11 -12.88 -16.86
N TRP A 68 -5.94 -13.40 -15.99
CA TRP A 68 -7.39 -13.32 -16.06
C TRP A 68 -7.95 -12.68 -14.79
N VAL A 69 -8.86 -11.74 -14.94
CA VAL A 69 -9.60 -11.13 -13.83
C VAL A 69 -11.09 -11.24 -14.16
N ASN A 70 -11.86 -11.81 -13.24
CA ASN A 70 -13.29 -12.07 -13.41
C ASN A 70 -13.65 -12.75 -14.74
N GLY A 71 -12.79 -13.68 -15.20
CA GLY A 71 -13.00 -14.43 -16.43
C GLY A 71 -12.61 -13.71 -17.72
N ALA A 72 -12.11 -12.49 -17.63
CA ALA A 72 -11.64 -11.70 -18.76
C ALA A 72 -10.11 -11.65 -18.79
N LYS A 73 -9.51 -11.82 -19.96
CA LYS A 73 -8.07 -11.80 -20.16
C LYS A 73 -7.56 -10.35 -20.19
N VAL A 74 -6.73 -10.00 -19.24
CA VAL A 74 -6.25 -8.62 -19.03
C VAL A 74 -5.55 -8.04 -20.26
N SER A 75 -4.75 -8.84 -20.97
CA SER A 75 -4.01 -8.40 -22.17
C SER A 75 -4.90 -8.13 -23.39
N GLU A 76 -6.13 -8.62 -23.42
CA GLU A 76 -7.06 -8.48 -24.53
C GLU A 76 -8.12 -7.39 -24.29
N GLN A 77 -8.23 -6.90 -23.06
CA GLN A 77 -9.18 -5.84 -22.71
C GLN A 77 -8.51 -4.45 -22.75
N PRO A 78 -9.24 -3.41 -23.13
CA PRO A 78 -8.79 -2.04 -22.91
C PRO A 78 -8.54 -1.79 -21.41
N LEU A 79 -7.52 -0.98 -21.10
CA LEU A 79 -7.13 -0.71 -19.70
C LEU A 79 -8.27 -0.12 -18.86
N TYR A 80 -9.16 0.67 -19.45
CA TYR A 80 -10.31 1.25 -18.74
C TYR A 80 -11.35 0.20 -18.30
N ASP A 81 -11.51 -0.91 -19.03
CA ASP A 81 -12.38 -2.01 -18.62
C ASP A 81 -11.79 -2.76 -17.42
N THR A 82 -10.46 -3.00 -17.44
CA THR A 82 -9.76 -3.55 -16.27
C THR A 82 -9.85 -2.61 -15.09
N ALA A 83 -9.67 -1.30 -15.29
CA ALA A 83 -9.72 -0.29 -14.23
C ALA A 83 -11.14 -0.14 -13.60
N ALA A 84 -12.19 -0.49 -14.32
CA ALA A 84 -13.56 -0.52 -13.77
C ALA A 84 -13.76 -1.66 -12.75
N VAL A 85 -13.00 -2.75 -12.87
CA VAL A 85 -13.09 -3.95 -12.04
C VAL A 85 -12.00 -4.00 -10.99
N VAL A 86 -10.80 -3.51 -11.31
CA VAL A 86 -9.60 -3.53 -10.45
C VAL A 86 -9.26 -2.12 -10.01
N GLY A 87 -9.57 -1.79 -8.77
CA GLY A 87 -9.15 -0.54 -8.14
C GLY A 87 -7.70 -0.64 -7.65
N SER A 88 -6.87 0.34 -8.01
CA SER A 88 -5.45 0.35 -7.67
C SER A 88 -5.08 1.51 -6.75
N VAL A 89 -4.30 1.22 -5.71
CA VAL A 89 -3.66 2.23 -4.85
C VAL A 89 -2.15 2.06 -4.95
N PHE A 90 -1.46 3.08 -5.45
CA PHE A 90 -0.02 3.05 -5.68
C PHE A 90 0.78 3.40 -4.43
N GLN A 91 2.05 3.00 -4.41
CA GLN A 91 3.00 3.24 -3.31
C GLN A 91 3.10 4.71 -2.90
N ASN A 92 3.06 5.62 -3.87
CA ASN A 92 3.04 7.05 -3.62
C ASN A 92 1.68 7.65 -4.01
N PRO A 93 0.81 7.99 -3.05
CA PRO A 93 -0.49 8.58 -3.36
C PRO A 93 -0.41 9.86 -4.21
N ARG A 94 0.69 10.63 -4.09
CA ARG A 94 0.87 11.88 -4.85
C ARG A 94 0.94 11.64 -6.36
N SER A 95 1.46 10.50 -6.79
CA SER A 95 1.54 10.17 -8.22
C SER A 95 0.21 9.71 -8.81
N GLN A 96 -0.80 9.49 -7.95
CA GLN A 96 -2.12 9.04 -8.33
C GLN A 96 -3.11 10.20 -8.51
N PHE A 97 -2.84 11.36 -7.90
CA PHE A 97 -3.77 12.49 -7.89
C PHE A 97 -3.72 13.32 -9.16
N PHE A 98 -4.90 13.64 -9.68
CA PHE A 98 -5.13 14.48 -10.85
C PHE A 98 -5.72 15.84 -10.50
N ASN A 99 -6.44 15.95 -9.37
CA ASN A 99 -7.12 17.15 -8.94
C ASN A 99 -6.38 17.86 -7.80
N VAL A 100 -6.72 19.13 -7.59
CA VAL A 100 -6.17 19.95 -6.51
C VAL A 100 -6.95 19.80 -5.22
N ASP A 101 -8.27 19.59 -5.32
CA ASP A 101 -9.16 19.43 -4.17
C ASP A 101 -9.59 17.97 -3.98
N THR A 102 -9.87 17.64 -2.72
CA THR A 102 -10.18 16.27 -2.30
C THR A 102 -11.51 15.75 -2.82
N THR A 103 -12.51 16.60 -2.97
CA THR A 103 -13.86 16.21 -3.43
C THR A 103 -13.81 15.79 -4.89
N SER A 104 -13.24 16.63 -5.75
CA SER A 104 -13.02 16.32 -7.17
C SER A 104 -12.12 15.11 -7.37
N GLU A 105 -11.10 14.94 -6.52
CA GLU A 105 -10.22 13.77 -6.62
C GLU A 105 -10.96 12.46 -6.30
N ILE A 106 -11.80 12.45 -5.27
CA ILE A 106 -12.57 11.25 -4.93
C ILE A 106 -13.55 10.89 -6.06
N THR A 107 -14.21 11.87 -6.66
CA THR A 107 -15.23 11.63 -7.71
C THR A 107 -14.65 11.37 -9.09
N PHE A 108 -13.37 11.70 -9.32
CA PHE A 108 -12.71 11.69 -10.61
C PHE A 108 -12.89 10.39 -11.41
N GLY A 109 -12.72 9.22 -10.76
CA GLY A 109 -12.89 7.93 -11.42
C GLY A 109 -14.31 7.69 -11.92
N CYS A 110 -15.32 8.05 -11.12
CA CYS A 110 -16.73 7.92 -11.49
C CYS A 110 -17.11 8.86 -12.64
N GLU A 111 -16.58 10.09 -12.62
CA GLU A 111 -16.79 11.08 -13.68
C GLU A 111 -16.19 10.61 -15.01
N ASN A 112 -14.97 10.07 -15.00
CA ASN A 112 -14.31 9.51 -16.19
C ASN A 112 -15.04 8.30 -16.76
N LEU A 113 -15.73 7.53 -15.93
CA LEU A 113 -16.59 6.42 -16.37
C LEU A 113 -17.96 6.91 -16.84
N GLY A 114 -18.23 8.22 -16.85
CA GLY A 114 -19.49 8.81 -17.31
C GLY A 114 -20.68 8.45 -16.44
N GLN A 115 -20.46 8.18 -15.14
CA GLN A 115 -21.57 7.87 -14.22
C GLN A 115 -22.50 9.08 -14.03
N PRO A 116 -23.81 8.87 -13.83
CA PRO A 116 -24.76 9.97 -13.57
C PRO A 116 -24.38 10.76 -12.31
N GLU A 117 -24.49 12.08 -12.35
CA GLU A 117 -24.15 12.97 -11.24
C GLU A 117 -24.86 12.58 -9.94
N LYS A 118 -26.14 12.17 -10.03
CA LYS A 118 -26.90 11.73 -8.87
C LYS A 118 -26.24 10.55 -8.18
N ASP A 119 -25.82 9.54 -8.94
CA ASP A 119 -25.20 8.32 -8.41
C ASP A 119 -23.84 8.64 -7.80
N ILE A 120 -23.06 9.52 -8.44
CA ILE A 120 -21.78 10.01 -7.91
C ILE A 120 -21.98 10.70 -6.55
N ARG A 121 -22.98 11.57 -6.41
CA ARG A 121 -23.28 12.26 -5.15
C ARG A 121 -23.67 11.28 -4.03
N GLU A 122 -24.50 10.28 -4.34
CA GLU A 122 -24.90 9.25 -3.37
C GLU A 122 -23.71 8.40 -2.93
N ARG A 123 -22.88 7.96 -3.86
CA ARG A 123 -21.64 7.20 -3.58
C ARG A 123 -20.62 8.02 -2.79
N LEU A 124 -20.44 9.30 -3.14
CA LEU A 124 -19.57 10.22 -2.42
C LEU A 124 -20.01 10.35 -0.96
N ALA A 125 -21.29 10.62 -0.72
CA ALA A 125 -21.83 10.75 0.63
C ALA A 125 -21.67 9.46 1.45
N LYS A 126 -21.80 8.29 0.83
CA LYS A 126 -21.52 6.98 1.46
C LYS A 126 -20.03 6.83 1.79
N THR A 127 -19.15 7.07 0.81
CA THR A 127 -17.68 6.93 0.97
C THR A 127 -17.16 7.88 2.04
N VAL A 128 -17.63 9.11 2.09
CA VAL A 128 -17.25 10.10 3.12
C VAL A 128 -17.59 9.58 4.52
N ARG A 129 -18.78 9.03 4.72
CA ARG A 129 -19.18 8.43 6.02
C ARG A 129 -18.35 7.19 6.35
N ASP A 130 -18.20 6.26 5.41
CA ASP A 130 -17.54 4.98 5.63
C ASP A 130 -16.05 5.18 6.01
N PHE A 131 -15.38 6.17 5.42
CA PHE A 131 -13.98 6.48 5.67
C PHE A 131 -13.76 7.66 6.64
N ARG A 132 -14.84 8.28 7.16
CA ARG A 132 -14.80 9.41 8.08
C ARG A 132 -13.98 10.57 7.52
N LEU A 133 -14.36 11.02 6.33
CA LEU A 133 -13.63 12.05 5.57
C LEU A 133 -14.23 13.45 5.73
N GLU A 134 -15.25 13.67 6.56
CA GLU A 134 -16.00 14.94 6.66
C GLU A 134 -15.10 16.16 6.82
N LYS A 135 -13.99 15.99 7.59
CA LYS A 135 -13.01 17.06 7.83
C LYS A 135 -12.01 17.26 6.69
N LEU A 136 -11.99 16.36 5.74
CA LEU A 136 -11.05 16.36 4.62
C LEU A 136 -11.70 16.83 3.32
N MET A 137 -13.02 17.02 3.29
CA MET A 137 -13.73 17.44 2.09
C MET A 137 -13.38 18.89 1.74
N ASP A 138 -13.40 19.19 0.45
CA ASP A 138 -13.13 20.53 -0.13
C ASP A 138 -11.78 21.14 0.30
N ARG A 139 -10.79 20.28 0.64
CA ARG A 139 -9.45 20.72 1.03
C ARG A 139 -8.48 20.57 -0.11
N ASN A 140 -7.47 21.43 -0.10
CA ASN A 140 -6.35 21.32 -1.03
C ASN A 140 -5.48 20.08 -0.67
N ILE A 141 -5.31 19.15 -1.62
CA ILE A 141 -4.57 17.89 -1.45
C ILE A 141 -3.11 18.13 -1.09
N PHE A 142 -2.50 19.21 -1.57
CA PHE A 142 -1.09 19.49 -1.27
C PHE A 142 -0.85 19.80 0.21
N HIS A 143 -1.86 20.29 0.93
CA HIS A 143 -1.78 20.61 2.35
C HIS A 143 -2.14 19.42 3.27
N LEU A 144 -2.47 18.26 2.70
CA LEU A 144 -2.76 17.06 3.48
C LEU A 144 -1.47 16.36 3.94
N SER A 145 -1.52 15.75 5.11
CA SER A 145 -0.51 14.80 5.59
C SER A 145 -0.44 13.54 4.71
N GLY A 146 0.61 12.74 4.86
CA GLY A 146 0.76 11.47 4.14
C GLY A 146 -0.41 10.51 4.40
N GLY A 147 -0.85 10.38 5.64
CA GLY A 147 -1.98 9.53 6.01
C GLY A 147 -3.32 10.03 5.47
N GLU A 148 -3.55 11.34 5.47
CA GLU A 148 -4.75 11.93 4.87
C GLU A 148 -4.77 11.70 3.35
N LYS A 149 -3.64 11.89 2.67
CA LYS A 149 -3.49 11.57 1.24
C LYS A 149 -3.81 10.12 0.94
N GLN A 150 -3.31 9.19 1.76
CA GLN A 150 -3.62 7.77 1.62
C GLN A 150 -5.11 7.48 1.76
N LYS A 151 -5.80 8.12 2.71
CA LYS A 151 -7.26 8.00 2.87
C LYS A 151 -8.01 8.50 1.63
N ILE A 152 -7.60 9.64 1.08
CA ILE A 152 -8.22 10.20 -0.15
C ILE A 152 -7.99 9.25 -1.33
N ALA A 153 -6.78 8.72 -1.52
CA ALA A 153 -6.50 7.74 -2.57
C ALA A 153 -7.37 6.48 -2.43
N CYS A 154 -7.48 5.93 -1.22
CA CYS A 154 -8.36 4.80 -0.95
C CYS A 154 -9.85 5.13 -1.20
N ALA A 155 -10.29 6.34 -0.87
CA ALA A 155 -11.66 6.79 -1.10
C ALA A 155 -11.98 6.93 -2.59
N GLY A 156 -11.06 7.52 -3.38
CA GLY A 156 -11.20 7.66 -4.84
C GLY A 156 -11.28 6.30 -5.57
N VAL A 157 -10.61 5.28 -5.03
CA VAL A 157 -10.74 3.91 -5.53
C VAL A 157 -12.05 3.28 -5.05
N SER A 158 -12.39 3.46 -3.78
CA SER A 158 -13.57 2.82 -3.16
C SER A 158 -14.90 3.28 -3.74
N ILE A 159 -15.01 4.57 -4.13
CA ILE A 159 -16.26 5.15 -4.69
C ILE A 159 -16.67 4.47 -6.01
N MET A 160 -15.70 3.93 -6.75
CA MET A 160 -15.93 3.17 -7.98
C MET A 160 -16.51 1.78 -7.72
N GLU A 161 -16.48 1.30 -6.46
CA GLU A 161 -16.97 0.00 -6.01
C GLU A 161 -16.34 -1.21 -6.74
N PRO A 162 -15.02 -1.23 -7.04
CA PRO A 162 -14.39 -2.31 -7.77
C PRO A 162 -14.53 -3.65 -7.03
N ASP A 163 -14.49 -4.77 -7.76
CA ASP A 163 -14.51 -6.12 -7.18
C ASP A 163 -13.17 -6.52 -6.58
N VAL A 164 -12.10 -6.05 -7.20
CA VAL A 164 -10.72 -6.33 -6.86
C VAL A 164 -10.00 -5.05 -6.44
N LEU A 165 -9.23 -5.13 -5.37
CA LEU A 165 -8.41 -4.03 -4.86
C LEU A 165 -6.95 -4.46 -4.84
N VAL A 166 -6.11 -3.72 -5.53
CA VAL A 166 -4.67 -3.95 -5.61
C VAL A 166 -3.94 -2.77 -4.98
N MET A 167 -3.08 -3.05 -4.01
CA MET A 167 -2.29 -2.02 -3.32
C MET A 167 -0.80 -2.38 -3.37
N ASP A 168 0.01 -1.41 -3.78
CA ASP A 168 1.46 -1.58 -3.82
C ASP A 168 2.12 -0.77 -2.70
N GLU A 169 2.68 -1.45 -1.70
CA GLU A 169 3.34 -0.92 -0.50
C GLU A 169 2.61 0.28 0.16
N PRO A 170 1.31 0.14 0.46
CA PRO A 170 0.48 1.28 0.88
C PRO A 170 0.89 1.88 2.23
N SER A 171 1.69 1.18 3.03
CA SER A 171 2.15 1.66 4.34
C SER A 171 3.51 2.37 4.31
N SER A 172 4.20 2.42 3.16
CA SER A 172 5.61 2.84 3.07
C SER A 172 5.89 4.23 3.65
N ASN A 173 4.98 5.19 3.46
CA ASN A 173 5.11 6.59 3.88
C ASN A 173 4.19 6.97 5.04
N LEU A 174 3.68 5.98 5.81
CA LEU A 174 2.71 6.21 6.87
C LEU A 174 3.34 6.09 8.25
N ASP A 175 2.89 6.95 9.16
CA ASP A 175 3.13 6.81 10.59
C ASP A 175 2.24 5.71 11.22
N ALA A 176 2.47 5.39 12.49
CA ALA A 176 1.76 4.33 13.18
C ALA A 176 0.24 4.55 13.24
N ALA A 177 -0.22 5.79 13.41
CA ALA A 177 -1.64 6.11 13.47
C ALA A 177 -2.30 5.94 12.10
N SER A 178 -1.65 6.42 11.04
CA SER A 178 -2.11 6.28 9.66
C SER A 178 -2.15 4.81 9.21
N ILE A 179 -1.20 3.97 9.66
CA ILE A 179 -1.23 2.53 9.41
C ILE A 179 -2.46 1.87 10.07
N LEU A 180 -2.82 2.29 11.28
CA LEU A 180 -4.04 1.79 11.92
C LEU A 180 -5.31 2.20 11.17
N ASP A 181 -5.34 3.39 10.59
CA ASP A 181 -6.46 3.83 9.76
C ASP A 181 -6.51 3.06 8.43
N LEU A 182 -5.36 2.84 7.78
CA LEU A 182 -5.26 1.97 6.60
C LEU A 182 -5.79 0.55 6.91
N ARG A 183 -5.40 -0.02 8.07
CA ARG A 183 -5.92 -1.32 8.52
C ARG A 183 -7.46 -1.33 8.63
N LYS A 184 -8.08 -0.26 9.13
CA LYS A 184 -9.56 -0.15 9.20
C LYS A 184 -10.20 -0.14 7.81
N ILE A 185 -9.59 0.57 6.86
CA ILE A 185 -10.04 0.60 5.46
C ILE A 185 -9.97 -0.81 4.85
N LEU A 186 -8.86 -1.51 5.02
CA LEU A 186 -8.69 -2.89 4.53
C LEU A 186 -9.71 -3.85 5.17
N ALA A 187 -9.95 -3.73 6.49
CA ALA A 187 -10.95 -4.51 7.19
C ALA A 187 -12.38 -4.22 6.68
N PHE A 188 -12.68 -2.96 6.37
CA PHE A 188 -13.95 -2.55 5.77
C PHE A 188 -14.13 -3.20 4.39
N TRP A 189 -13.16 -3.09 3.49
CA TRP A 189 -13.23 -3.71 2.17
C TRP A 189 -13.38 -5.24 2.25
N LYS A 190 -12.64 -5.89 3.16
CA LYS A 190 -12.78 -7.33 3.41
C LYS A 190 -14.20 -7.68 3.87
N SER A 191 -14.80 -6.87 4.75
CA SER A 191 -16.18 -7.08 5.23
C SER A 191 -17.23 -6.91 4.11
N GLN A 192 -16.88 -6.19 3.03
CA GLN A 192 -17.72 -6.05 1.84
C GLN A 192 -17.52 -7.19 0.82
N GLY A 193 -16.72 -8.20 1.17
CA GLY A 193 -16.44 -9.34 0.30
C GLY A 193 -15.52 -9.02 -0.89
N LYS A 194 -14.78 -7.91 -0.85
CA LYS A 194 -13.85 -7.54 -1.92
C LYS A 194 -12.63 -8.45 -1.94
N THR A 195 -12.15 -8.78 -3.13
CA THR A 195 -10.86 -9.45 -3.32
C THR A 195 -9.75 -8.43 -3.15
N ILE A 196 -8.79 -8.68 -2.25
CA ILE A 196 -7.77 -7.71 -1.88
C ILE A 196 -6.39 -8.31 -2.09
N ILE A 197 -5.53 -7.62 -2.85
CA ILE A 197 -4.14 -7.96 -3.05
C ILE A 197 -3.28 -6.80 -2.55
N VAL A 198 -2.42 -7.07 -1.58
CA VAL A 198 -1.50 -6.06 -1.02
C VAL A 198 -0.07 -6.55 -1.15
N SER A 199 0.77 -5.83 -1.89
CA SER A 199 2.21 -6.02 -1.79
C SER A 199 2.73 -5.23 -0.59
N GLU A 200 3.52 -5.85 0.30
CA GLU A 200 3.90 -5.21 1.55
C GLU A 200 5.18 -5.76 2.17
N HIS A 201 5.93 -4.85 2.82
CA HIS A 201 7.07 -5.19 3.67
C HIS A 201 6.74 -5.15 5.17
N ARG A 202 5.78 -4.32 5.59
CA ARG A 202 5.33 -4.19 6.99
C ARG A 202 4.13 -5.10 7.24
N LEU A 203 4.37 -6.34 7.57
CA LEU A 203 3.32 -7.37 7.63
C LEU A 203 2.49 -7.33 8.93
N TYR A 204 2.98 -6.72 10.01
CA TYR A 204 2.38 -6.78 11.33
C TYR A 204 0.94 -6.25 11.40
N TYR A 205 0.60 -5.22 10.61
CA TYR A 205 -0.72 -4.61 10.62
C TYR A 205 -1.76 -5.42 9.81
N LEU A 206 -1.30 -6.36 8.99
CA LEU A 206 -2.13 -7.26 8.18
C LEU A 206 -2.51 -8.54 8.92
N ARG A 207 -1.89 -8.79 10.08
CA ARG A 207 -2.18 -9.94 10.92
C ARG A 207 -3.66 -10.00 11.31
N GLY A 208 -4.28 -11.19 11.12
CA GLY A 208 -5.71 -11.41 11.35
C GLY A 208 -6.65 -10.73 10.34
N LEU A 209 -6.11 -10.07 9.29
CA LEU A 209 -6.86 -9.61 8.12
C LEU A 209 -6.60 -10.48 6.90
N ALA A 210 -5.34 -10.75 6.59
CA ALA A 210 -4.95 -11.55 5.45
C ALA A 210 -5.37 -13.01 5.63
N ASP A 211 -5.79 -13.64 4.53
CA ASP A 211 -6.14 -15.07 4.47
C ASP A 211 -4.95 -15.90 3.97
N ARG A 212 -4.06 -15.27 3.16
CA ARG A 212 -2.98 -15.95 2.45
C ARG A 212 -1.78 -15.03 2.26
N PHE A 213 -0.57 -15.59 2.37
CA PHE A 213 0.69 -14.89 2.17
C PHE A 213 1.49 -15.59 1.08
N ILE A 214 1.72 -14.91 -0.04
CA ILE A 214 2.53 -15.39 -1.15
C ILE A 214 3.93 -14.81 -1.00
N TYR A 215 4.90 -15.65 -0.73
CA TYR A 215 6.29 -15.25 -0.65
C TYR A 215 6.97 -15.36 -2.00
N LEU A 216 7.43 -14.21 -2.52
CA LEU A 216 8.19 -14.13 -3.76
C LEU A 216 9.69 -14.01 -3.46
N ALA A 217 10.49 -14.77 -4.21
CA ALA A 217 11.94 -14.68 -4.24
C ALA A 217 12.40 -14.80 -5.70
N ASP A 218 13.37 -13.99 -6.10
CA ASP A 218 13.99 -14.01 -7.43
C ASP A 218 12.98 -14.04 -8.62
N GLY A 219 11.89 -13.31 -8.47
CA GLY A 219 10.85 -13.23 -9.49
C GLY A 219 9.92 -14.43 -9.58
N GLN A 220 9.94 -15.35 -8.63
CA GLN A 220 9.08 -16.55 -8.60
C GLN A 220 8.30 -16.64 -7.29
N VAL A 221 7.19 -17.38 -7.31
CA VAL A 221 6.49 -17.79 -6.08
C VAL A 221 7.31 -18.91 -5.44
N SER A 222 7.95 -18.58 -4.34
CA SER A 222 8.74 -19.55 -3.58
C SER A 222 7.88 -20.34 -2.59
N HIS A 223 6.94 -19.66 -1.92
CA HIS A 223 6.03 -20.27 -0.97
C HIS A 223 4.66 -19.60 -1.01
N ASP A 224 3.67 -20.40 -0.73
CA ASP A 224 2.27 -20.01 -0.64
C ASP A 224 1.71 -20.51 0.69
N TYR A 225 1.52 -19.57 1.63
CA TYR A 225 1.11 -19.87 2.98
C TYR A 225 -0.34 -19.44 3.23
N SER A 226 -1.13 -20.29 3.87
CA SER A 226 -2.31 -19.81 4.59
C SER A 226 -1.89 -18.89 5.75
N ALA A 227 -2.82 -18.06 6.23
CA ALA A 227 -2.55 -17.20 7.39
C ALA A 227 -2.06 -17.99 8.60
N ALA A 228 -2.64 -19.18 8.83
CA ALA A 228 -2.29 -20.04 9.96
C ALA A 228 -0.85 -20.59 9.84
N GLU A 229 -0.43 -21.04 8.65
CA GLU A 229 0.94 -21.50 8.40
C GLU A 229 1.93 -20.37 8.53
N PHE A 230 1.63 -19.17 7.97
CA PHE A 230 2.50 -18.00 8.06
C PHE A 230 2.69 -17.52 9.51
N GLU A 231 1.66 -17.63 10.36
CA GLU A 231 1.76 -17.29 11.78
C GLU A 231 2.64 -18.27 12.57
N GLN A 232 2.77 -19.52 12.13
CA GLN A 232 3.63 -20.53 12.74
C GLN A 232 5.12 -20.36 12.43
N LEU A 233 5.47 -19.59 11.38
CA LEU A 233 6.87 -19.29 11.08
C LEU A 233 7.55 -18.61 12.28
N THR A 234 8.75 -19.06 12.61
CA THR A 234 9.57 -18.40 13.64
C THR A 234 10.11 -17.07 13.16
N GLU A 235 10.49 -16.17 14.08
CA GLU A 235 11.14 -14.91 13.70
C GLU A 235 12.45 -15.14 12.92
N GLN A 236 13.18 -16.24 13.22
CA GLN A 236 14.39 -16.60 12.48
C GLN A 236 14.05 -16.98 11.03
N GLN A 237 13.06 -17.83 10.80
CA GLN A 237 12.62 -18.20 9.45
C GLN A 237 12.19 -16.95 8.65
N ARG A 238 11.42 -16.05 9.26
CA ARG A 238 11.04 -14.79 8.60
C ARG A 238 12.26 -13.91 8.29
N SER A 239 13.21 -13.84 9.20
CA SER A 239 14.47 -13.10 8.99
C SER A 239 15.29 -13.68 7.84
N ASP A 240 15.40 -15.02 7.76
CA ASP A 240 16.11 -15.72 6.68
C ASP A 240 15.43 -15.52 5.32
N MET A 241 14.12 -15.27 5.30
CA MET A 241 13.34 -14.88 4.12
C MET A 241 13.43 -13.37 3.82
N GLY A 242 14.23 -12.59 4.53
CA GLY A 242 14.31 -11.13 4.38
C GLY A 242 13.05 -10.38 4.79
N LEU A 243 12.13 -11.03 5.52
CA LEU A 243 10.87 -10.43 5.96
C LEU A 243 11.05 -9.64 7.26
N ARG A 244 10.30 -8.56 7.40
CA ARG A 244 10.26 -7.79 8.66
C ARG A 244 9.45 -8.52 9.72
N THR A 245 9.69 -8.16 11.00
CA THR A 245 8.98 -8.76 12.13
C THR A 245 7.45 -8.70 11.96
N PHE A 246 6.79 -9.79 12.34
CA PHE A 246 5.34 -9.94 12.27
C PHE A 246 4.65 -9.62 13.60
N ALA A 247 5.41 -9.49 14.70
CA ALA A 247 4.91 -9.20 16.04
C ALA A 247 5.74 -8.12 16.74
N LEU A 248 5.24 -6.89 16.83
CA LEU A 248 5.95 -5.76 17.44
C LEU A 248 6.11 -5.88 18.97
N GLY A 249 5.33 -6.71 19.65
CA GLY A 249 5.29 -6.78 21.11
C GLY A 249 6.49 -7.44 21.80
N ARG A 250 7.52 -7.90 21.07
CA ARG A 250 8.68 -8.61 21.61
C ARG A 250 10.02 -7.87 21.48
N LEU A 251 10.00 -6.64 20.98
CA LEU A 251 11.22 -5.84 20.90
C LEU A 251 11.55 -5.29 22.27
N LEU A 252 12.55 -5.87 22.92
CA LEU A 252 13.11 -5.30 24.16
C LEU A 252 14.00 -4.10 23.76
N PRO A 253 13.84 -2.94 24.41
CA PRO A 253 14.73 -1.83 24.16
C PRO A 253 16.16 -2.22 24.57
N PRO A 254 17.19 -1.79 23.82
CA PRO A 254 18.56 -2.05 24.21
C PRO A 254 18.87 -1.41 25.57
N VAL A 255 19.62 -2.12 26.41
CA VAL A 255 20.11 -1.55 27.67
C VAL A 255 21.12 -0.46 27.33
N LEU A 256 20.79 0.78 27.60
CA LEU A 256 21.66 1.92 27.33
C LEU A 256 22.68 2.06 28.48
N PRO A 257 23.99 2.23 28.20
CA PRO A 257 24.98 2.56 29.23
C PRO A 257 24.63 3.88 29.91
N GLN A 258 24.80 3.92 31.23
CA GLN A 258 24.26 4.98 32.09
C GLN A 258 24.91 6.38 31.95
N GLN A 259 26.01 6.56 31.24
CA GLN A 259 26.67 7.87 31.08
C GLN A 259 27.08 8.13 29.64
N ALA A 260 26.35 8.99 28.96
CA ALA A 260 26.79 9.57 27.68
C ALA A 260 26.96 11.10 27.88
N LYS A 261 28.04 11.66 27.32
CA LYS A 261 28.21 13.12 27.29
C LYS A 261 27.16 13.71 26.36
N THR A 262 26.59 14.85 26.71
CA THR A 262 25.67 15.61 25.87
C THR A 262 26.45 16.22 24.69
N ALA A 263 25.98 15.94 23.44
CA ALA A 263 26.52 16.51 22.22
C ALA A 263 25.82 17.83 21.85
N LEU A 264 24.50 17.86 22.02
CA LEU A 264 23.63 18.99 21.71
C LEU A 264 22.57 19.11 22.79
N ALA A 265 22.36 20.31 23.27
CA ALA A 265 21.27 20.62 24.18
C ALA A 265 20.35 21.66 23.54
N LEU A 266 19.07 21.38 23.49
CA LEU A 266 18.03 22.31 23.11
C LEU A 266 17.30 22.74 24.37
N ARG A 267 17.27 24.04 24.63
CA ARG A 267 16.66 24.65 25.83
C ARG A 267 15.66 25.70 25.36
N ASN A 268 14.40 25.59 25.77
CA ASN A 268 13.34 26.52 25.43
C ASN A 268 13.38 26.88 23.92
N PHE A 269 13.50 25.86 23.07
CA PHE A 269 13.64 26.02 21.63
C PHE A 269 12.27 26.06 20.97
N HIS A 270 12.00 27.10 20.21
CA HIS A 270 10.76 27.34 19.50
C HIS A 270 11.03 27.51 18.01
N PHE A 271 10.18 26.94 17.17
CA PHE A 271 10.24 27.11 15.73
C PHE A 271 8.85 27.14 15.12
N ALA A 272 8.62 28.08 14.20
CA ALA A 272 7.46 28.13 13.35
C ALA A 272 7.88 28.47 11.92
N TYR A 273 7.20 27.91 10.92
CA TYR A 273 7.32 28.36 9.55
C TYR A 273 6.67 29.73 9.37
N LYS A 274 7.10 30.46 8.33
CA LYS A 274 6.58 31.81 8.07
C LYS A 274 5.05 31.79 7.90
N ASN A 275 4.34 32.57 8.72
CA ASN A 275 2.87 32.66 8.75
C ASN A 275 2.13 31.40 9.22
N GLU A 276 2.81 30.48 9.91
CA GLU A 276 2.19 29.29 10.50
C GLU A 276 2.25 29.33 12.03
N PRO A 277 1.37 28.59 12.72
CA PRO A 277 1.48 28.41 14.16
C PRO A 277 2.79 27.71 14.53
N GLU A 278 3.16 27.80 15.80
CA GLU A 278 4.36 27.14 16.32
C GLU A 278 4.33 25.64 16.00
N THR A 279 5.34 25.21 15.25
CA THR A 279 5.45 23.82 14.77
C THR A 279 6.26 22.96 15.73
N LEU A 280 7.25 23.56 16.41
CA LEU A 280 8.14 22.86 17.30
C LEU A 280 8.36 23.65 18.58
N HIS A 281 8.11 23.00 19.73
CA HIS A 281 8.35 23.54 21.06
C HIS A 281 9.09 22.49 21.89
N ILE A 282 10.36 22.73 22.17
CA ILE A 282 11.21 21.84 22.97
C ILE A 282 11.67 22.59 24.25
N MET A 283 11.07 22.24 25.37
CA MET A 283 11.43 22.82 26.66
C MET A 283 12.87 22.46 27.05
N ASP A 284 13.19 21.17 26.96
CA ASP A 284 14.49 20.62 27.29
C ASP A 284 14.71 19.30 26.54
N CYS A 285 15.82 19.18 25.82
CA CYS A 285 16.22 17.97 25.15
C CYS A 285 17.75 17.89 25.06
N GLU A 286 18.32 16.78 25.48
CA GLU A 286 19.75 16.48 25.35
C GLU A 286 19.99 15.33 24.39
N ILE A 287 20.82 15.57 23.39
CA ILE A 287 21.26 14.57 22.43
C ILE A 287 22.66 14.10 22.83
N PRO A 288 22.84 12.81 23.16
CA PRO A 288 24.13 12.28 23.61
C PRO A 288 25.13 12.11 22.47
N THR A 289 26.44 12.15 22.81
CA THR A 289 27.52 11.79 21.87
C THR A 289 27.59 10.29 21.64
N ASN A 290 28.09 9.89 20.46
CA ASN A 290 28.38 8.49 20.11
C ASN A 290 27.17 7.54 20.31
N ARG A 291 25.96 8.02 19.95
CA ARG A 291 24.70 7.30 20.02
C ARG A 291 23.90 7.49 18.74
N ILE A 292 23.13 6.48 18.41
CA ILE A 292 22.06 6.62 17.41
C ILE A 292 20.82 7.11 18.18
N VAL A 293 20.30 8.26 17.78
CA VAL A 293 19.10 8.86 18.37
C VAL A 293 17.99 8.85 17.34
N GLY A 294 16.88 8.20 17.65
CA GLY A 294 15.69 8.21 16.83
C GLY A 294 14.80 9.41 17.22
N ILE A 295 14.40 10.20 16.23
CA ILE A 295 13.38 11.24 16.39
C ILE A 295 12.07 10.65 15.86
N ILE A 296 11.04 10.64 16.71
CA ILE A 296 9.72 10.10 16.39
C ILE A 296 8.65 11.17 16.60
N GLY A 297 7.63 11.15 15.77
CA GLY A 297 6.50 12.07 15.82
C GLY A 297 5.40 11.66 14.86
N ASN A 298 4.28 12.38 14.88
CA ASN A 298 3.23 12.23 13.88
C ASN A 298 3.64 12.96 12.59
N ASN A 299 3.30 12.40 11.46
CA ASN A 299 3.49 13.02 10.15
C ASN A 299 2.30 13.90 9.80
#